data_c8a822a890d644f74c028b5f9da021a1
#
_entry.id   c8a822a890d644f74c028b5f9da021a1
#
_cell.length_a   1.000
_cell.length_b   1.000
_cell.length_c   1.000
_cell.angle_alpha   90.00
_cell.angle_beta   90.00
_cell.angle_gamma   90.00
#
_symmetry.space_group_name_H-M   'P 1'
#
loop_
_entity.id
_entity.type
_entity.pdbx_description
1 polymer ?
#
loop_
_entity_poly.entity_id
_entity_poly.type
_entity_poly.pdbx_seq_one_letter_code
_entity_poly.pdbx_strand_id
1 'polypeptide(L)'
;MPWGLRRFQETGQLHFLTFSCYKRRPNFANAPSRTTFETSLEQARQRYGLCVYGYVVMPEHIHMLVNEPEQGSLSQVMQSLKRSVARTLALRAADPFWQARYYDFNLWSEHKFVEKLRYIHRNPVTRGLVARPENWLWSSFRHYASGEAGRVEIESQWTARRREQAGIFPIVRKHPAA
;
A
#
# COMPACT_ATOMS: atom_id res chain seq x y z
N MET A 1 9.83 -14.80 -12.30
CA MET A 1 9.47 -13.44 -12.77
C MET A 1 9.18 -13.53 -14.25
N PRO A 2 8.01 -13.09 -14.72
CA PRO A 2 7.80 -12.96 -16.16
C PRO A 2 8.80 -11.94 -16.70
N TRP A 3 9.55 -12.35 -17.70
CA TRP A 3 10.40 -11.48 -18.51
C TRP A 3 9.50 -10.46 -19.22
N GLY A 4 9.73 -9.16 -19.03
CA GLY A 4 9.07 -8.13 -19.81
C GLY A 4 8.03 -7.26 -19.12
N LEU A 5 7.92 -7.25 -17.79
CA LEU A 5 7.08 -6.26 -17.11
C LEU A 5 7.67 -4.85 -17.32
N ARG A 6 7.11 -4.12 -18.25
CA ARG A 6 7.37 -2.68 -18.40
C ARG A 6 6.59 -1.95 -17.31
N ARG A 7 7.28 -1.10 -16.56
CA ARG A 7 6.63 -0.14 -15.66
C ARG A 7 6.23 1.06 -16.48
N PHE A 8 4.95 1.37 -16.47
CA PHE A 8 4.42 2.58 -17.07
C PHE A 8 4.19 3.59 -15.95
N GLN A 9 5.17 4.43 -15.69
CA GLN A 9 5.06 5.56 -14.77
C GLN A 9 4.72 6.82 -15.55
N GLU A 10 4.16 7.83 -14.87
CA GLU A 10 3.70 9.10 -15.46
C GLU A 10 2.49 8.95 -16.40
N THR A 11 1.68 7.91 -16.19
CA THR A 11 0.46 7.66 -16.97
C THR A 11 -0.80 8.22 -16.32
N GLY A 12 -0.72 8.68 -15.05
CA GLY A 12 -1.87 9.06 -14.24
C GLY A 12 -2.76 7.90 -13.81
N GLN A 13 -2.32 6.67 -14.03
CA GLN A 13 -3.05 5.46 -13.66
C GLN A 13 -2.75 5.05 -12.21
N LEU A 14 -3.62 4.20 -11.66
CA LEU A 14 -3.37 3.57 -10.37
C LEU A 14 -2.43 2.39 -10.53
N HIS A 15 -1.67 2.11 -9.50
CA HIS A 15 -0.68 1.05 -9.45
C HIS A 15 -1.04 0.02 -8.37
N PHE A 16 -1.06 -1.25 -8.76
CA PHE A 16 -1.06 -2.36 -7.82
C PHE A 16 0.38 -2.84 -7.63
N LEU A 17 0.90 -2.65 -6.43
CA LEU A 17 2.28 -2.97 -6.07
C LEU A 17 2.35 -4.21 -5.21
N THR A 18 3.30 -5.09 -5.50
CA THR A 18 3.65 -6.20 -4.62
C THR A 18 5.16 -6.23 -4.42
N PHE A 19 5.61 -6.24 -3.18
CA PHE A 19 7.02 -6.36 -2.84
C PHE A 19 7.21 -7.25 -1.63
N SER A 20 8.27 -8.03 -1.66
CA SER A 20 8.53 -9.10 -0.71
C SER A 20 9.80 -8.85 0.09
N CYS A 21 9.85 -9.42 1.29
CA CYS A 21 11.08 -9.55 2.06
C CYS A 21 12.08 -10.47 1.34
N TYR A 22 13.36 -10.25 1.57
CA TYR A 22 14.43 -11.05 0.98
C TYR A 22 14.24 -12.53 1.29
N LYS A 23 14.30 -13.36 0.24
CA LYS A 23 14.03 -14.82 0.34
C LYS A 23 12.72 -15.15 1.05
N ARG A 24 11.72 -14.25 0.97
CA ARG A 24 10.40 -14.37 1.62
C ARG A 24 10.50 -14.66 3.13
N ARG A 25 11.50 -14.13 3.79
CA ARG A 25 11.60 -14.21 5.26
C ARG A 25 10.42 -13.48 5.90
N PRO A 26 9.82 -14.00 6.98
CA PRO A 26 8.67 -13.40 7.64
C PRO A 26 9.08 -12.22 8.53
N ASN A 27 9.69 -11.18 7.93
CA ASN A 27 10.18 -10.01 8.65
C ASN A 27 9.05 -9.21 9.32
N PHE A 28 7.80 -9.45 8.90
CA PHE A 28 6.58 -8.89 9.49
C PHE A 28 5.77 -9.93 10.28
N ALA A 29 6.42 -10.91 10.91
CA ALA A 29 5.76 -11.95 11.67
C ALA A 29 5.02 -11.43 12.93
N ASN A 30 5.46 -10.31 13.50
CA ASN A 30 4.89 -9.76 14.73
C ASN A 30 4.17 -8.42 14.50
N ALA A 31 3.30 -8.05 15.44
CA ALA A 31 2.52 -6.81 15.38
C ALA A 31 3.38 -5.54 15.31
N PRO A 32 4.45 -5.36 16.12
CA PRO A 32 5.27 -4.15 16.05
C PRO A 32 5.90 -3.92 14.67
N SER A 33 6.39 -4.97 14.00
CA SER A 33 7.00 -4.82 12.67
C SER A 33 5.99 -4.37 11.62
N ARG A 34 4.75 -4.88 11.65
CA ARG A 34 3.66 -4.45 10.76
C ARG A 34 3.26 -3.00 11.02
N THR A 35 3.17 -2.61 12.30
CA THR A 35 2.87 -1.23 12.71
C THR A 35 3.98 -0.27 12.25
N THR A 36 5.24 -0.70 12.30
CA THR A 36 6.37 0.09 11.76
C THR A 36 6.21 0.32 10.27
N PHE A 37 5.77 -0.69 9.52
CA PHE A 37 5.49 -0.53 8.09
C PHE A 37 4.38 0.52 7.85
N GLU A 38 3.25 0.42 8.54
CA GLU A 38 2.14 1.39 8.41
C GLU A 38 2.58 2.82 8.73
N THR A 39 3.35 3.00 9.79
CA THR A 39 3.90 4.31 10.16
C THR A 39 4.79 4.87 9.06
N SER A 40 5.68 4.05 8.51
CA SER A 40 6.56 4.46 7.40
C SER A 40 5.78 4.75 6.12
N LEU A 41 4.72 3.99 5.85
CA LEU A 41 3.84 4.22 4.70
C LEU A 41 3.10 5.55 4.82
N GLU A 42 2.55 5.85 6.00
CA GLU A 42 1.86 7.13 6.22
C GLU A 42 2.81 8.33 6.10
N GLN A 43 4.03 8.23 6.62
CA GLN A 43 5.06 9.25 6.44
C GLN A 43 5.41 9.46 4.96
N ALA A 44 5.57 8.38 4.20
CA ALA A 44 5.83 8.46 2.76
C ALA A 44 4.62 9.07 2.02
N ARG A 45 3.39 8.67 2.38
CA ARG A 45 2.15 9.22 1.81
C ARG A 45 2.10 10.74 1.95
N GLN A 46 2.35 11.24 3.15
CA GLN A 46 2.34 12.68 3.42
C GLN A 46 3.48 13.40 2.70
N ARG A 47 4.69 12.85 2.76
CA ARG A 47 5.87 13.48 2.17
C ARG A 47 5.79 13.64 0.66
N TYR A 48 5.26 12.65 -0.03
CA TYR A 48 5.25 12.63 -1.51
C TYR A 48 3.89 12.98 -2.13
N GLY A 49 2.88 13.29 -1.33
CA GLY A 49 1.53 13.52 -1.83
C GLY A 49 0.94 12.26 -2.49
N LEU A 50 1.19 11.09 -1.91
CA LEU A 50 0.70 9.82 -2.42
C LEU A 50 -0.72 9.56 -1.89
N CYS A 51 -1.62 9.07 -2.75
CA CYS A 51 -2.88 8.49 -2.32
C CYS A 51 -2.73 6.98 -2.16
N VAL A 52 -3.11 6.47 -1.02
CA VAL A 52 -3.21 5.03 -0.76
C VAL A 52 -4.69 4.64 -0.81
N TYR A 53 -5.06 3.79 -1.75
CA TYR A 53 -6.43 3.29 -1.91
C TYR A 53 -6.65 1.97 -1.19
N GLY A 54 -5.60 1.21 -0.96
CA GLY A 54 -5.68 -0.04 -0.23
C GLY A 54 -4.30 -0.62 0.05
N TYR A 55 -4.21 -1.41 1.12
CA TYR A 55 -2.98 -2.12 1.45
C TYR A 55 -3.27 -3.32 2.36
N VAL A 56 -2.33 -4.23 2.41
CA VAL A 56 -2.21 -5.29 3.43
C VAL A 56 -0.76 -5.60 3.71
N VAL A 57 -0.42 -5.71 4.98
CA VAL A 57 0.91 -6.13 5.45
C VAL A 57 0.85 -7.61 5.80
N MET A 58 1.39 -8.45 4.91
CA MET A 58 1.52 -9.88 5.14
C MET A 58 2.85 -10.20 5.85
N PRO A 59 3.03 -11.40 6.44
CA PRO A 59 4.25 -11.71 7.16
C PRO A 59 5.54 -11.55 6.35
N GLU A 60 5.51 -11.83 5.05
CA GLU A 60 6.69 -11.84 4.18
C GLU A 60 6.57 -10.96 2.93
N HIS A 61 5.46 -10.25 2.75
CA HIS A 61 5.24 -9.36 1.60
C HIS A 61 4.15 -8.32 1.87
N ILE A 62 4.07 -7.36 1.00
CA ILE A 62 3.10 -6.26 1.03
C ILE A 62 2.37 -6.18 -0.30
N HIS A 63 1.07 -5.90 -0.25
CA HIS A 63 0.32 -5.43 -1.41
C HIS A 63 -0.19 -4.02 -1.14
N MET A 64 -0.14 -3.15 -2.15
CA MET A 64 -0.67 -1.79 -2.08
C MET A 64 -1.36 -1.40 -3.38
N LEU A 65 -2.41 -0.58 -3.26
CA LEU A 65 -3.02 0.19 -4.34
C LEU A 65 -2.75 1.66 -4.10
N VAL A 66 -2.07 2.31 -5.03
CA VAL A 66 -1.65 3.70 -4.92
C VAL A 66 -1.79 4.43 -6.26
N ASN A 67 -1.85 5.77 -6.22
CA ASN A 67 -1.64 6.60 -7.42
C ASN A 67 -0.15 6.87 -7.64
N GLU A 68 0.14 7.64 -8.66
CA GLU A 68 1.44 8.29 -8.79
C GLU A 68 1.53 9.46 -7.79
N PRO A 69 2.72 9.68 -7.16
CA PRO A 69 2.90 10.74 -6.19
C PRO A 69 2.85 12.14 -6.84
N GLU A 70 2.47 13.15 -6.06
CA GLU A 70 2.55 14.56 -6.49
C GLU A 70 3.99 15.07 -6.57
N GLN A 71 4.86 14.52 -5.73
CA GLN A 71 6.28 14.90 -5.65
C GLN A 71 7.17 13.70 -5.94
N GLY A 72 8.04 13.85 -6.90
CA GLY A 72 8.97 12.80 -7.33
C GLY A 72 8.30 11.69 -8.13
N SER A 73 8.92 10.53 -8.17
CA SER A 73 8.42 9.35 -8.88
C SER A 73 8.00 8.25 -7.92
N LEU A 74 7.14 7.34 -8.39
CA LEU A 74 6.75 6.16 -7.61
C LEU A 74 7.97 5.30 -7.20
N SER A 75 8.98 5.22 -8.06
CA SER A 75 10.25 4.55 -7.73
C SER A 75 10.96 5.20 -6.54
N GLN A 76 10.97 6.52 -6.45
CA GLN A 76 11.56 7.26 -5.31
C GLN A 76 10.76 7.03 -4.03
N VAL A 77 9.41 7.03 -4.11
CA VAL A 77 8.55 6.68 -2.97
C VAL A 77 8.87 5.29 -2.47
N MET A 78 8.91 4.29 -3.37
CA MET A 78 9.20 2.90 -3.01
C MET A 78 10.59 2.73 -2.40
N GLN A 79 11.60 3.40 -2.95
CA GLN A 79 12.95 3.38 -2.40
C GLN A 79 12.98 3.99 -0.99
N SER A 80 12.35 5.14 -0.79
CA SER A 80 12.28 5.83 0.49
C SER A 80 11.57 4.99 1.55
N LEU A 81 10.39 4.45 1.21
CA LEU A 81 9.59 3.58 2.08
C LEU A 81 10.37 2.33 2.49
N LYS A 82 10.89 1.58 1.52
CA LYS A 82 11.65 0.35 1.76
C LYS A 82 12.90 0.62 2.63
N ARG A 83 13.59 1.73 2.39
CA ARG A 83 14.76 2.13 3.18
C ARG A 83 14.39 2.49 4.61
N SER A 84 13.30 3.25 4.82
CA SER A 84 12.81 3.62 6.15
C SER A 84 12.50 2.39 6.99
N VAL A 85 11.71 1.46 6.46
CA VAL A 85 11.35 0.20 7.12
C VAL A 85 12.57 -0.65 7.44
N ALA A 86 13.47 -0.85 6.47
CA ALA A 86 14.66 -1.66 6.66
C ALA A 86 15.60 -1.05 7.73
N ARG A 87 15.75 0.27 7.73
CA ARG A 87 16.56 0.97 8.73
C ARG A 87 16.02 0.77 10.14
N THR A 88 14.69 0.75 10.32
CA THR A 88 14.06 0.57 11.63
C THR A 88 14.08 -0.88 12.10
N LEU A 89 13.86 -1.84 11.19
CA LEU A 89 13.65 -3.25 11.56
C LEU A 89 14.90 -4.13 11.43
N ALA A 90 15.90 -3.73 10.65
CA ALA A 90 17.04 -4.55 10.28
C ALA A 90 18.41 -3.96 10.64
N LEU A 91 18.50 -3.17 11.69
CA LEU A 91 19.70 -2.41 12.10
C LEU A 91 21.01 -3.21 12.18
N ARG A 92 20.97 -4.55 12.22
CA ARG A 92 22.15 -5.41 12.38
C ARG A 92 22.16 -6.65 11.48
N ALA A 93 21.27 -6.71 10.48
CA ALA A 93 21.18 -7.87 9.61
C ALA A 93 22.25 -7.81 8.50
N ALA A 94 22.99 -8.90 8.30
CA ALA A 94 23.97 -9.04 7.21
C ALA A 94 23.29 -9.13 5.82
N ASP A 95 22.08 -9.67 5.78
CA ASP A 95 21.30 -9.85 4.55
C ASP A 95 20.40 -8.63 4.26
N PRO A 96 20.06 -8.36 2.99
CA PRO A 96 19.05 -7.36 2.64
C PRO A 96 17.71 -7.65 3.34
N PHE A 97 17.00 -6.59 3.72
CA PHE A 97 15.64 -6.72 4.27
C PHE A 97 14.63 -7.10 3.18
N TRP A 98 14.76 -6.46 2.01
CA TRP A 98 13.83 -6.56 0.90
C TRP A 98 14.41 -7.30 -0.29
N GLN A 99 13.54 -7.98 -1.02
CA GLN A 99 13.84 -8.37 -2.39
C GLN A 99 14.08 -7.10 -3.23
N ALA A 100 15.09 -7.12 -4.12
CA ALA A 100 15.52 -5.94 -4.86
C ALA A 100 14.38 -5.38 -5.74
N ARG A 101 13.68 -6.26 -6.46
CA ARG A 101 12.60 -5.87 -7.37
C ARG A 101 11.23 -5.96 -6.70
N TYR A 102 10.28 -5.16 -7.21
CA TYR A 102 8.86 -5.23 -6.87
C TYR A 102 8.03 -5.36 -8.15
N TYR A 103 6.84 -5.95 -8.00
CA TYR A 103 5.84 -6.03 -9.06
C TYR A 103 5.03 -4.76 -9.06
N ASP A 104 4.84 -4.19 -10.26
CA ASP A 104 4.06 -2.98 -10.50
C ASP A 104 3.12 -3.26 -11.67
N PHE A 105 1.82 -3.15 -11.41
CA PHE A 105 0.78 -3.40 -12.38
C PHE A 105 -0.15 -2.19 -12.45
N ASN A 106 -0.20 -1.56 -13.63
CA ASN A 106 -1.07 -0.42 -13.86
C ASN A 106 -2.54 -0.86 -13.98
N LEU A 107 -3.42 -0.13 -13.30
CA LEU A 107 -4.86 -0.35 -13.35
C LEU A 107 -5.49 0.62 -14.33
N TRP A 108 -6.20 0.09 -15.31
CA TRP A 108 -6.83 0.86 -16.39
C TRP A 108 -8.36 0.85 -16.33
N SER A 109 -8.97 0.18 -15.34
CA SER A 109 -10.42 0.12 -15.21
C SER A 109 -10.87 0.01 -13.76
N GLU A 110 -12.10 0.47 -13.49
CA GLU A 110 -12.74 0.31 -12.18
C GLU A 110 -12.88 -1.17 -11.80
N HIS A 111 -13.22 -2.03 -12.75
CA HIS A 111 -13.29 -3.47 -12.52
C HIS A 111 -11.96 -4.04 -11.98
N LYS A 112 -10.83 -3.65 -12.57
CA LYS A 112 -9.50 -4.06 -12.12
C LYS A 112 -9.16 -3.49 -10.73
N PHE A 113 -9.59 -2.27 -10.45
CA PHE A 113 -9.45 -1.68 -9.11
C PHE A 113 -10.18 -2.51 -8.05
N VAL A 114 -11.45 -2.80 -8.27
CA VAL A 114 -12.28 -3.61 -7.34
C VAL A 114 -11.70 -5.01 -7.17
N GLU A 115 -11.28 -5.65 -8.27
CA GLU A 115 -10.61 -6.97 -8.24
C GLU A 115 -9.38 -6.96 -7.34
N LYS A 116 -8.48 -5.98 -7.51
CA LYS A 116 -7.24 -5.88 -6.74
C LYS A 116 -7.48 -5.50 -5.28
N LEU A 117 -8.43 -4.60 -5.03
CA LEU A 117 -8.81 -4.24 -3.66
C LEU A 117 -9.38 -5.45 -2.90
N ARG A 118 -10.26 -6.21 -3.54
CA ARG A 118 -10.80 -7.45 -2.98
C ARG A 118 -9.69 -8.49 -2.74
N TYR A 119 -8.76 -8.63 -3.66
CA TYR A 119 -7.61 -9.51 -3.51
C TYR A 119 -6.76 -9.13 -2.28
N ILE A 120 -6.45 -7.84 -2.12
CA ILE A 120 -5.72 -7.30 -0.96
C ILE A 120 -6.43 -7.70 0.35
N HIS A 121 -7.72 -7.43 0.42
CA HIS A 121 -8.50 -7.65 1.66
C HIS A 121 -8.70 -9.13 2.01
N ARG A 122 -8.78 -9.99 1.02
CA ARG A 122 -8.96 -11.43 1.24
C ARG A 122 -7.64 -12.18 1.45
N ASN A 123 -6.51 -11.57 1.17
CA ASN A 123 -5.21 -12.24 1.21
C ASN A 123 -4.91 -12.92 2.56
N PRO A 124 -5.12 -12.28 3.73
CA PRO A 124 -4.90 -12.93 5.03
C PRO A 124 -5.77 -14.16 5.27
N VAL A 125 -7.02 -14.13 4.82
CA VAL A 125 -7.94 -15.28 4.90
C VAL A 125 -7.51 -16.40 3.97
N THR A 126 -7.22 -16.06 2.71
CA THR A 126 -6.75 -17.03 1.71
C THR A 126 -5.45 -17.74 2.14
N ARG A 127 -4.59 -17.03 2.88
CA ARG A 127 -3.35 -17.57 3.44
C ARG A 127 -3.54 -18.28 4.79
N GLY A 128 -4.78 -18.39 5.29
CA GLY A 128 -5.08 -19.07 6.54
C GLY A 128 -4.58 -18.39 7.81
N LEU A 129 -4.27 -17.09 7.75
CA LEU A 129 -3.77 -16.33 8.90
C LEU A 129 -4.89 -15.89 9.85
N VAL A 130 -6.08 -15.65 9.31
CA VAL A 130 -7.28 -15.30 10.07
C VAL A 130 -8.51 -15.91 9.39
N ALA A 131 -9.59 -16.07 10.14
CA ALA A 131 -10.87 -16.59 9.61
C ALA A 131 -11.64 -15.56 8.81
N ARG A 132 -11.51 -14.27 9.16
CA ARG A 132 -12.24 -13.15 8.54
C ARG A 132 -11.30 -11.98 8.26
N PRO A 133 -11.53 -11.19 7.18
CA PRO A 133 -10.67 -10.06 6.84
C PRO A 133 -10.56 -9.00 7.95
N GLU A 134 -11.64 -8.75 8.68
CA GLU A 134 -11.69 -7.79 9.79
C GLU A 134 -10.76 -8.14 10.95
N ASN A 135 -10.35 -9.41 11.07
CA ASN A 135 -9.46 -9.87 12.11
C ASN A 135 -7.97 -9.57 11.80
N TRP A 136 -7.67 -9.15 10.56
CA TRP A 136 -6.33 -8.74 10.18
C TRP A 136 -6.20 -7.23 10.25
N LEU A 137 -5.61 -6.73 11.35
CA LEU A 137 -5.59 -5.29 11.67
C LEU A 137 -4.74 -4.45 10.71
N TRP A 138 -3.71 -5.04 10.11
CA TRP A 138 -2.75 -4.37 9.22
C TRP A 138 -3.19 -4.45 7.76
N SER A 139 -4.37 -3.93 7.53
CA SER A 139 -5.04 -3.89 6.23
C SER A 139 -6.02 -2.73 6.17
N SER A 140 -6.27 -2.23 4.98
CA SER A 140 -7.31 -1.22 4.71
C SER A 140 -8.75 -1.75 4.80
N PHE A 141 -8.97 -3.05 5.09
CA PHE A 141 -10.32 -3.66 5.09
C PHE A 141 -11.29 -2.93 6.01
N ARG A 142 -10.92 -2.65 7.27
CA ARG A 142 -11.81 -2.02 8.26
C ARG A 142 -12.26 -0.63 7.82
N HIS A 143 -11.38 0.12 7.15
CA HIS A 143 -11.76 1.39 6.57
C HIS A 143 -12.90 1.27 5.57
N TYR A 144 -12.84 0.29 4.68
CA TYR A 144 -13.91 0.06 3.70
C TYR A 144 -15.18 -0.52 4.32
N ALA A 145 -15.06 -1.35 5.34
CA ALA A 145 -16.20 -1.98 6.01
C ALA A 145 -17.00 -1.01 6.89
N SER A 146 -16.34 -0.07 7.57
CA SER A 146 -16.97 0.78 8.60
C SER A 146 -16.58 2.26 8.56
N GLY A 147 -15.70 2.67 7.67
CA GLY A 147 -15.14 4.03 7.65
C GLY A 147 -14.13 4.30 8.77
N GLU A 148 -13.65 3.27 9.47
CA GLU A 148 -12.68 3.41 10.55
C GLU A 148 -11.40 4.09 10.06
N ALA A 149 -10.92 5.10 10.79
CA ALA A 149 -9.64 5.72 10.52
C ALA A 149 -8.52 4.85 11.08
N GLY A 150 -7.61 4.42 10.19
CA GLY A 150 -6.41 3.66 10.54
C GLY A 150 -5.17 4.54 10.66
N ARG A 151 -3.99 3.91 10.80
CA ARG A 151 -2.69 4.60 10.78
C ARG A 151 -2.37 5.22 9.44
N VAL A 152 -2.80 4.59 8.38
CA VAL A 152 -2.62 5.05 7.00
C VAL A 152 -3.94 5.64 6.52
N GLU A 153 -3.92 6.88 6.07
CA GLU A 153 -5.11 7.50 5.47
C GLU A 153 -5.40 6.84 4.13
N ILE A 154 -6.62 6.31 4.00
CA ILE A 154 -7.09 5.67 2.77
C ILE A 154 -7.89 6.67 1.95
N GLU A 155 -7.55 6.82 0.68
CA GLU A 155 -8.33 7.62 -0.25
C GLU A 155 -9.60 6.87 -0.64
N SER A 156 -10.75 7.39 -0.20
CA SER A 156 -12.05 6.76 -0.36
C SER A 156 -13.18 7.78 -0.18
N GLN A 157 -14.42 7.34 -0.44
CA GLN A 157 -15.61 8.15 -0.16
C GLN A 157 -15.75 8.52 1.33
N TRP A 158 -15.34 7.65 2.25
CA TRP A 158 -15.34 7.92 3.68
C TRP A 158 -14.42 9.10 4.03
N THR A 159 -13.24 9.10 3.46
CA THR A 159 -12.24 10.16 3.67
C THR A 159 -12.69 11.46 3.02
N ALA A 160 -13.27 11.42 1.82
CA ALA A 160 -13.83 12.59 1.15
C ALA A 160 -14.92 13.26 2.01
N ARG A 161 -15.88 12.46 2.51
CA ARG A 161 -16.94 12.97 3.40
C ARG A 161 -16.39 13.61 4.68
N ARG A 162 -15.38 13.01 5.30
CA ARG A 162 -14.75 13.60 6.49
C ARG A 162 -14.08 14.93 6.19
N ARG A 163 -13.39 15.05 5.05
CA ARG A 163 -12.78 16.31 4.61
C ARG A 163 -13.83 17.38 4.36
N GLU A 164 -14.93 17.05 3.70
CA GLU A 164 -16.06 17.96 3.49
C GLU A 164 -16.65 18.47 4.82
N GLN A 165 -16.90 17.57 5.75
CA GLN A 165 -17.41 17.90 7.10
C GLN A 165 -16.44 18.79 7.89
N ALA A 166 -15.14 18.63 7.68
CA ALA A 166 -14.10 19.46 8.29
C ALA A 166 -13.86 20.80 7.55
N GLY A 167 -14.62 21.09 6.46
CA GLY A 167 -14.43 22.29 5.64
C GLY A 167 -13.16 22.24 4.78
N ILE A 168 -12.56 21.08 4.62
CA ILE A 168 -11.39 20.85 3.76
C ILE A 168 -11.93 20.52 2.38
N PHE A 169 -11.93 21.48 1.46
CA PHE A 169 -12.34 21.21 0.09
C PHE A 169 -11.36 20.24 -0.58
N PRO A 170 -11.88 19.24 -1.33
CA PRO A 170 -11.01 18.33 -2.04
C PRO A 170 -10.15 19.12 -3.02
N ILE A 171 -8.85 18.93 -2.95
CA ILE A 171 -7.98 19.23 -4.09
C ILE A 171 -8.52 18.36 -5.22
N VAL A 172 -9.00 19.00 -6.31
CA VAL A 172 -9.51 18.29 -7.49
C VAL A 172 -8.34 17.50 -8.08
N ARG A 173 -8.14 16.30 -7.58
CA ARG A 173 -7.18 15.36 -8.17
C ARG A 173 -7.86 14.84 -9.44
N LYS A 174 -7.29 15.14 -10.59
CA LYS A 174 -7.77 14.61 -11.87
C LYS A 174 -7.78 13.08 -11.75
N HIS A 175 -8.97 12.50 -11.63
CA HIS A 175 -9.13 11.09 -11.95
C HIS A 175 -8.77 10.94 -13.43
N PRO A 176 -7.97 9.96 -13.80
CA PRO A 176 -7.83 9.64 -15.21
C PRO A 176 -9.24 9.37 -15.75
N ALA A 177 -9.57 10.04 -16.84
CA ALA A 177 -10.84 9.87 -17.51
C ALA A 177 -11.08 8.39 -17.80
N ALA A 178 -12.34 7.97 -17.58
CA ALA A 178 -12.82 6.65 -17.91
C ALA A 178 -12.55 6.30 -19.39
#